data_97b96fc7ad04f595e82692bba6bb3a5f
#
_entry.id   97b96fc7ad04f595e82692bba6bb3a5f
#
_cell.length_a   1.000
_cell.length_b   1.000
_cell.length_c   1.000
_cell.angle_alpha   90.00
_cell.angle_beta   90.00
_cell.angle_gamma   90.00
#
_symmetry.space_group_name_H-M   'P 1'
#
loop_
_entity.id
_entity.type
_entity.pdbx_description
1 polymer ?
#
loop_
_entity_poly.entity_id
_entity_poly.type
_entity_poly.pdbx_seq_one_letter_code
_entity_poly.pdbx_strand_id
1 'polypeptide(L)'
;MHRKTEKAELFFLFRECGDNRDYRIHLPSSNGYLLDLETGRLQRFKAENGYLNLSLAIGETAVIMLTDETFDAKNKKEFSYKADISDGFVFRKEIELSCNENGFENLRHSEKSVPVNLSDWTNIIGSDYSGSGVYETEFTIPTEKIGKEGEINLGDVHYAAEVYLNRHFLGTALTPPYRLKIPANILTENNNLKIVVTNTSANWYVNTDYFDKWNIKELSPYFEAELEFAKDMVSGGLYGPITLYTE
;
A
#
# COMPACT_ATOMS: atom_id res chain seq x y z
N MET A 1 0.29 -9.53 -20.21
CA MET A 1 0.18 -10.95 -20.67
C MET A 1 -1.25 -11.23 -21.12
N HIS A 2 -1.43 -11.97 -22.21
CA HIS A 2 -2.76 -12.34 -22.74
C HIS A 2 -2.85 -13.87 -22.82
N ARG A 3 -3.96 -14.43 -22.36
CA ARG A 3 -4.26 -15.86 -22.42
C ARG A 3 -5.67 -16.10 -22.93
N LYS A 4 -5.80 -16.96 -23.94
CA LYS A 4 -7.08 -17.39 -24.50
C LYS A 4 -7.34 -18.85 -24.15
N THR A 5 -8.57 -19.12 -23.70
CA THR A 5 -9.10 -20.47 -23.45
C THR A 5 -10.34 -20.68 -24.33
N GLU A 6 -10.94 -21.86 -24.28
CA GLU A 6 -12.19 -22.13 -24.99
C GLU A 6 -13.36 -21.28 -24.51
N LYS A 7 -13.32 -20.81 -23.24
CA LYS A 7 -14.45 -20.14 -22.58
C LYS A 7 -14.20 -18.66 -22.27
N ALA A 8 -12.94 -18.23 -22.25
CA ALA A 8 -12.60 -16.86 -21.86
C ALA A 8 -11.29 -16.37 -22.47
N GLU A 9 -11.18 -15.06 -22.65
CA GLU A 9 -9.92 -14.36 -22.89
C GLU A 9 -9.54 -13.58 -21.63
N LEU A 10 -8.32 -13.75 -21.15
CA LEU A 10 -7.80 -13.11 -19.94
C LEU A 10 -6.65 -12.18 -20.31
N PHE A 11 -6.72 -10.94 -19.84
CA PHE A 11 -5.65 -9.96 -19.98
C PHE A 11 -5.12 -9.62 -18.60
N PHE A 12 -3.87 -9.93 -18.34
CA PHE A 12 -3.16 -9.57 -17.14
C PHE A 12 -2.35 -8.30 -17.41
N LEU A 13 -2.60 -7.27 -16.65
CA LEU A 13 -1.95 -5.96 -16.70
C LEU A 13 -1.24 -5.73 -15.38
N PHE A 14 -0.02 -5.23 -15.45
CA PHE A 14 0.76 -4.82 -14.30
C PHE A 14 1.45 -3.51 -14.62
N ARG A 15 1.35 -2.53 -13.73
CA ARG A 15 2.06 -1.28 -13.88
C ARG A 15 3.34 -1.31 -13.06
N GLU A 16 4.48 -1.47 -13.73
CA GLU A 16 5.81 -1.52 -13.10
C GLU A 16 6.35 -0.12 -12.80
N CYS A 17 6.24 0.80 -13.76
CA CYS A 17 6.82 2.14 -13.67
C CYS A 17 6.10 3.14 -14.57
N GLY A 18 6.60 4.38 -14.64
CA GLY A 18 6.12 5.46 -15.51
C GLY A 18 5.12 6.40 -14.85
N ASP A 19 4.93 7.59 -15.45
CA ASP A 19 4.13 8.67 -14.86
C ASP A 19 2.64 8.58 -15.18
N ASN A 20 2.28 7.91 -16.29
CA ASN A 20 0.89 7.82 -16.71
C ASN A 20 0.14 6.76 -15.90
N ARG A 21 -0.95 7.16 -15.26
CA ARG A 21 -1.84 6.27 -14.48
C ARG A 21 -3.00 5.75 -15.28
N ASP A 22 -3.43 6.47 -16.33
CA ASP A 22 -4.64 6.22 -17.06
C ASP A 22 -4.35 5.53 -18.38
N TYR A 23 -4.96 4.38 -18.57
CA TYR A 23 -4.79 3.54 -19.75
C TYR A 23 -6.12 3.41 -20.47
N ARG A 24 -6.07 3.52 -21.79
CA ARG A 24 -7.18 3.26 -22.67
C ARG A 24 -6.91 1.97 -23.44
N ILE A 25 -7.58 0.89 -23.04
CA ILE A 25 -7.33 -0.46 -23.52
C ILE A 25 -8.38 -0.84 -24.54
N HIS A 26 -7.95 -1.15 -25.77
CA HIS A 26 -8.83 -1.69 -26.79
C HIS A 26 -9.14 -3.15 -26.52
N LEU A 27 -10.42 -3.51 -26.46
CA LEU A 27 -10.88 -4.86 -26.18
C LEU A 27 -11.74 -5.38 -27.35
N PRO A 28 -11.65 -6.68 -27.67
CA PRO A 28 -12.45 -7.30 -28.73
C PRO A 28 -13.95 -7.41 -28.37
N SER A 29 -14.30 -7.26 -27.10
CA SER A 29 -15.68 -7.28 -26.59
C SER A 29 -15.98 -6.04 -25.78
N SER A 30 -17.22 -5.54 -25.88
CA SER A 30 -17.67 -4.37 -25.10
C SER A 30 -18.02 -4.71 -23.66
N ASN A 31 -18.21 -5.98 -23.31
CA ASN A 31 -18.58 -6.42 -21.96
C ASN A 31 -17.56 -7.41 -21.45
N GLY A 32 -17.33 -7.38 -20.15
CA GLY A 32 -16.42 -8.28 -19.48
C GLY A 32 -16.43 -8.05 -17.98
N TYR A 33 -15.43 -8.62 -17.34
CA TYR A 33 -15.25 -8.56 -15.89
C TYR A 33 -13.85 -8.14 -15.53
N LEU A 34 -13.72 -7.32 -14.51
CA LEU A 34 -12.47 -7.10 -13.78
C LEU A 34 -12.44 -8.07 -12.59
N LEU A 35 -11.36 -8.80 -12.44
CA LEU A 35 -11.15 -9.71 -11.33
C LEU A 35 -10.39 -8.98 -10.22
N ASP A 36 -11.00 -8.91 -9.05
CA ASP A 36 -10.32 -8.52 -7.81
C ASP A 36 -9.48 -9.71 -7.32
N LEU A 37 -8.17 -9.57 -7.39
CA LEU A 37 -7.23 -10.66 -7.09
C LEU A 37 -7.16 -11.02 -5.60
N GLU A 38 -7.51 -10.10 -4.71
CA GLU A 38 -7.52 -10.34 -3.26
C GLU A 38 -8.74 -11.15 -2.83
N THR A 39 -9.90 -10.82 -3.40
CA THR A 39 -11.18 -11.43 -2.98
C THR A 39 -11.70 -12.47 -3.95
N GLY A 40 -11.13 -12.59 -5.14
CA GLY A 40 -11.64 -13.44 -6.23
C GLY A 40 -12.96 -12.95 -6.80
N ARG A 41 -13.45 -11.77 -6.44
CA ARG A 41 -14.73 -11.24 -6.89
C ARG A 41 -14.61 -10.64 -8.27
N LEU A 42 -15.68 -10.77 -9.04
CA LEU A 42 -15.80 -10.18 -10.35
C LEU A 42 -16.59 -8.87 -10.28
N GLN A 43 -16.10 -7.85 -10.98
CA GLN A 43 -16.78 -6.58 -11.21
C GLN A 43 -17.10 -6.47 -12.69
N ARG A 44 -18.38 -6.27 -13.02
CA ARG A 44 -18.79 -6.10 -14.40
C ARG A 44 -18.37 -4.73 -14.93
N PHE A 45 -17.83 -4.69 -16.12
CA PHE A 45 -17.57 -3.43 -16.83
C PHE A 45 -18.27 -3.41 -18.20
N LYS A 46 -18.40 -2.21 -18.75
CA LYS A 46 -18.83 -1.96 -20.12
C LYS A 46 -17.79 -1.07 -20.80
N ALA A 47 -17.19 -1.56 -21.88
CA ALA A 47 -16.26 -0.77 -22.67
C ALA A 47 -17.02 0.22 -23.56
N GLU A 48 -16.52 1.45 -23.67
CA GLU A 48 -17.09 2.50 -24.51
C GLU A 48 -16.35 2.53 -25.84
N ASN A 49 -17.09 2.37 -26.94
CA ASN A 49 -16.54 2.32 -28.29
C ASN A 49 -15.39 1.28 -28.44
N GLY A 50 -15.47 0.14 -27.76
CA GLY A 50 -14.46 -0.89 -27.77
C GLY A 50 -13.25 -0.61 -26.85
N TYR A 51 -13.32 0.43 -26.01
CA TYR A 51 -12.24 0.78 -25.09
C TYR A 51 -12.68 0.73 -23.63
N LEU A 52 -11.83 0.14 -22.80
CA LEU A 52 -11.90 0.20 -21.35
C LEU A 52 -10.90 1.25 -20.86
N ASN A 53 -11.38 2.22 -20.09
CA ASN A 53 -10.53 3.16 -19.38
C ASN A 53 -10.20 2.57 -18.00
N LEU A 54 -8.92 2.44 -17.70
CA LEU A 54 -8.41 1.84 -16.46
C LEU A 54 -7.30 2.69 -15.90
N SER A 55 -7.40 3.04 -14.62
CA SER A 55 -6.36 3.75 -13.88
C SER A 55 -5.66 2.75 -12.98
N LEU A 56 -4.32 2.66 -13.08
CA LEU A 56 -3.50 1.78 -12.27
C LEU A 56 -2.42 2.57 -11.53
N ALA A 57 -2.27 2.35 -10.23
CA ALA A 57 -1.14 2.82 -9.47
C ALA A 57 0.14 2.00 -9.81
N ILE A 58 1.32 2.51 -9.49
CA ILE A 58 2.57 1.72 -9.60
C ILE A 58 2.44 0.48 -8.71
N GLY A 59 2.85 -0.68 -9.22
CA GLY A 59 2.70 -1.97 -8.54
C GLY A 59 1.29 -2.56 -8.59
N GLU A 60 0.31 -1.83 -9.14
CA GLU A 60 -1.07 -2.33 -9.24
C GLU A 60 -1.24 -3.29 -10.43
N THR A 61 -2.01 -4.33 -10.18
CA THR A 61 -2.38 -5.36 -11.15
C THR A 61 -3.86 -5.27 -11.47
N ALA A 62 -4.22 -5.47 -12.74
CA ALA A 62 -5.59 -5.69 -13.15
C ALA A 62 -5.70 -6.94 -14.01
N VAL A 63 -6.75 -7.72 -13.78
CA VAL A 63 -7.10 -8.85 -14.64
C VAL A 63 -8.45 -8.58 -15.29
N ILE A 64 -8.45 -8.50 -16.61
CA ILE A 64 -9.66 -8.36 -17.43
C ILE A 64 -10.02 -9.74 -17.95
N MET A 65 -11.27 -10.13 -17.77
CA MET A 65 -11.83 -11.37 -18.31
C MET A 65 -12.96 -11.05 -19.28
N LEU A 66 -12.80 -11.48 -20.53
CA LEU A 66 -13.85 -11.45 -21.54
C LEU A 66 -14.40 -12.86 -21.71
N THR A 67 -15.71 -13.01 -21.60
CA THR A 67 -16.39 -14.31 -21.69
C THR A 67 -17.87 -14.11 -22.01
N ASP A 68 -18.47 -15.09 -22.66
CA ASP A 68 -19.92 -15.14 -22.90
C ASP A 68 -20.68 -15.74 -21.69
N GLU A 69 -19.95 -16.31 -20.71
CA GLU A 69 -20.57 -16.82 -19.49
C GLU A 69 -21.02 -15.66 -18.60
N THR A 70 -22.15 -15.81 -17.94
CA THR A 70 -22.67 -14.83 -16.99
C THR A 70 -22.34 -15.22 -15.57
N PHE A 71 -21.67 -14.33 -14.87
CA PHE A 71 -21.32 -14.49 -13.44
C PHE A 71 -22.14 -13.53 -12.59
N ASP A 72 -22.34 -13.91 -11.33
CA ASP A 72 -22.84 -13.00 -10.31
C ASP A 72 -21.73 -12.00 -9.96
N ALA A 73 -21.79 -10.85 -10.61
CA ALA A 73 -20.78 -9.81 -10.48
C ALA A 73 -21.44 -8.53 -9.98
N LYS A 74 -20.84 -7.95 -8.93
CA LYS A 74 -21.26 -6.64 -8.44
C LYS A 74 -20.77 -5.55 -9.40
N ASN A 75 -21.55 -4.49 -9.56
CA ASN A 75 -21.06 -3.29 -10.20
C ASN A 75 -19.95 -2.66 -9.34
N LYS A 76 -19.01 -1.98 -9.99
CA LYS A 76 -18.01 -1.18 -9.28
C LYS A 76 -18.74 -0.21 -8.35
N LYS A 77 -18.36 -0.22 -7.09
CA LYS A 77 -18.93 0.69 -6.10
C LYS A 77 -18.41 2.10 -6.39
N GLU A 78 -19.31 3.03 -6.58
CA GLU A 78 -18.97 4.44 -6.72
C GLU A 78 -19.10 5.13 -5.37
N PHE A 79 -18.05 5.84 -4.99
CA PHE A 79 -18.06 6.66 -3.78
C PHE A 79 -18.45 8.08 -4.14
N SER A 80 -19.43 8.62 -3.44
CA SER A 80 -19.95 9.99 -3.66
C SER A 80 -19.16 11.07 -2.91
N TYR A 81 -18.36 10.67 -1.91
CA TYR A 81 -17.57 11.57 -1.09
C TYR A 81 -16.10 11.17 -1.14
N LYS A 82 -15.25 12.20 -1.21
CA LYS A 82 -13.79 12.10 -1.17
C LYS A 82 -13.23 13.19 -0.28
N ALA A 83 -12.36 12.83 0.67
CA ALA A 83 -11.65 13.77 1.52
C ALA A 83 -10.16 13.43 1.58
N ASP A 84 -9.32 14.45 1.55
CA ASP A 84 -7.91 14.36 1.91
C ASP A 84 -7.81 14.45 3.43
N ILE A 85 -7.16 13.47 4.05
CA ILE A 85 -6.95 13.38 5.50
C ILE A 85 -5.46 13.25 5.82
N SER A 86 -4.60 13.85 5.01
CA SER A 86 -3.12 13.76 5.11
C SER A 86 -2.53 14.64 6.20
N ASP A 87 -3.30 15.53 6.82
CA ASP A 87 -2.82 16.51 7.79
C ASP A 87 -3.00 16.08 9.25
N GLY A 88 -2.29 16.78 10.14
CA GLY A 88 -2.46 16.65 11.59
C GLY A 88 -1.89 15.38 12.20
N PHE A 89 -1.00 14.69 11.50
CA PHE A 89 -0.38 13.47 12.01
C PHE A 89 0.63 13.75 13.12
N VAL A 90 0.61 12.85 14.10
CA VAL A 90 1.70 12.67 15.06
C VAL A 90 2.35 11.30 14.84
N PHE A 91 3.66 11.22 15.09
CA PHE A 91 4.48 10.03 14.86
C PHE A 91 5.25 9.64 16.11
N ARG A 92 5.46 8.35 16.32
CA ARG A 92 6.43 7.81 17.29
C ARG A 92 7.02 6.49 16.77
N LYS A 93 8.25 6.22 17.15
CA LYS A 93 8.83 4.88 17.00
C LYS A 93 8.03 3.88 17.84
N GLU A 94 7.96 2.63 17.40
CA GLU A 94 7.33 1.55 18.17
C GLU A 94 8.26 0.35 18.37
N ILE A 95 8.73 -0.23 17.30
CA ILE A 95 9.64 -1.39 17.35
C ILE A 95 10.81 -1.08 16.43
N GLU A 96 12.02 -1.31 16.93
CA GLU A 96 13.27 -1.13 16.19
C GLU A 96 14.06 -2.44 16.18
N LEU A 97 14.53 -2.83 15.01
CA LEU A 97 15.49 -3.91 14.85
C LEU A 97 16.84 -3.43 15.39
N SER A 98 17.38 -4.14 16.35
CA SER A 98 18.71 -3.90 16.92
C SER A 98 19.56 -5.14 16.82
N CYS A 99 20.88 -4.95 16.85
CA CYS A 99 21.83 -6.06 16.91
C CYS A 99 22.85 -5.80 18.02
N ASN A 100 23.03 -6.78 18.87
CA ASN A 100 24.05 -6.78 19.91
C ASN A 100 24.92 -8.06 19.81
N GLU A 101 25.79 -8.28 20.76
CA GLU A 101 26.66 -9.46 20.81
C GLU A 101 25.91 -10.81 20.88
N ASN A 102 24.64 -10.80 21.28
CA ASN A 102 23.78 -11.98 21.35
C ASN A 102 22.94 -12.20 20.08
N GLY A 103 23.00 -11.31 19.10
CA GLY A 103 22.28 -11.37 17.85
C GLY A 103 21.25 -10.26 17.68
N PHE A 104 20.24 -10.52 16.84
CA PHE A 104 19.16 -9.57 16.55
C PHE A 104 18.07 -9.61 17.62
N GLU A 105 17.59 -8.44 17.99
CA GLU A 105 16.46 -8.25 18.89
C GLU A 105 15.55 -7.12 18.42
N ASN A 106 14.31 -7.12 18.89
CA ASN A 106 13.37 -6.03 18.67
C ASN A 106 13.27 -5.17 19.94
N LEU A 107 13.70 -3.93 19.83
CA LEU A 107 13.58 -2.94 20.91
C LEU A 107 12.23 -2.25 20.81
N ARG A 108 11.48 -2.21 21.93
CA ARG A 108 10.25 -1.42 22.02
C ARG A 108 10.55 -0.03 22.52
N HIS A 109 10.02 0.96 21.81
CA HIS A 109 10.10 2.36 22.19
C HIS A 109 8.84 2.80 22.93
N SER A 110 9.02 3.67 23.91
CA SER A 110 7.93 4.31 24.66
C SER A 110 7.97 5.83 24.51
N GLU A 111 8.47 6.30 23.40
CA GLU A 111 8.63 7.71 23.09
C GLU A 111 7.27 8.42 22.97
N LYS A 112 7.27 9.73 23.27
CA LYS A 112 6.12 10.57 23.02
C LYS A 112 5.98 10.82 21.52
N SER A 113 4.75 10.86 21.05
CA SER A 113 4.44 11.24 19.67
C SER A 113 4.84 12.70 19.40
N VAL A 114 5.39 12.95 18.22
CA VAL A 114 5.76 14.28 17.73
C VAL A 114 4.95 14.62 16.48
N PRO A 115 4.55 15.89 16.27
CA PRO A 115 3.89 16.31 15.03
C PRO A 115 4.79 16.09 13.81
N VAL A 116 4.20 15.57 12.72
CA VAL A 116 4.93 15.30 11.48
C VAL A 116 4.09 15.62 10.24
N ASN A 117 4.76 15.94 9.15
CA ASN A 117 4.19 15.86 7.80
C ASN A 117 4.48 14.48 7.24
N LEU A 118 3.59 13.95 6.42
CA LEU A 118 3.78 12.66 5.74
C LEU A 118 4.98 12.75 4.78
N SER A 119 5.99 11.93 5.01
CA SER A 119 7.23 11.91 4.24
C SER A 119 8.10 10.73 4.64
N ASP A 120 9.31 10.67 4.07
CA ASP A 120 10.36 9.76 4.51
C ASP A 120 10.73 10.03 5.97
N TRP A 121 10.56 9.02 6.81
CA TRP A 121 10.90 9.13 8.23
C TRP A 121 12.41 9.07 8.53
N THR A 122 13.23 8.69 7.54
CA THR A 122 14.69 8.71 7.71
C THR A 122 15.21 10.09 8.06
N ASN A 123 14.51 11.14 7.63
CA ASN A 123 14.80 12.52 7.99
C ASN A 123 14.41 12.89 9.43
N ILE A 124 13.63 12.05 10.10
CA ILE A 124 13.09 12.28 11.45
C ILE A 124 13.83 11.43 12.49
N ILE A 125 14.07 10.17 12.16
CA ILE A 125 14.54 9.16 13.11
C ILE A 125 15.84 8.46 12.74
N GLY A 126 16.44 8.83 11.59
CA GLY A 126 17.70 8.25 11.09
C GLY A 126 17.49 7.24 9.96
N SER A 127 18.51 7.13 9.12
CA SER A 127 18.49 6.27 7.94
C SER A 127 18.71 4.79 8.26
N ASP A 128 19.29 4.49 9.42
CA ASP A 128 19.57 3.15 9.94
C ASP A 128 18.36 2.50 10.63
N TYR A 129 17.29 3.26 10.89
CA TYR A 129 16.11 2.73 11.55
C TYR A 129 15.40 1.69 10.70
N SER A 130 15.35 0.47 11.21
CA SER A 130 14.55 -0.63 10.68
C SER A 130 13.56 -1.08 11.73
N GLY A 131 12.27 -1.15 11.36
CA GLY A 131 11.24 -1.51 12.32
C GLY A 131 9.89 -0.89 11.99
N SER A 132 9.11 -0.58 13.03
CA SER A 132 7.77 0.00 12.88
C SER A 132 7.62 1.33 13.60
N GLY A 133 6.87 2.23 12.96
CA GLY A 133 6.48 3.51 13.51
C GLY A 133 4.97 3.70 13.45
N VAL A 134 4.42 4.42 14.42
CA VAL A 134 2.99 4.68 14.54
C VAL A 134 2.69 6.10 14.15
N TYR A 135 1.78 6.25 13.20
CA TYR A 135 1.16 7.51 12.78
C TYR A 135 -0.27 7.56 13.32
N GLU A 136 -0.65 8.67 13.93
CA GLU A 136 -2.02 8.88 14.43
C GLU A 136 -2.51 10.28 14.04
N THR A 137 -3.77 10.36 13.61
CA THR A 137 -4.47 11.61 13.36
C THR A 137 -5.95 11.51 13.71
N GLU A 138 -6.58 12.66 13.91
CA GLU A 138 -8.02 12.77 14.07
C GLU A 138 -8.61 13.59 12.91
N PHE A 139 -9.76 13.17 12.42
CA PHE A 139 -10.47 13.87 11.35
C PHE A 139 -11.98 13.79 11.53
N THR A 140 -12.70 14.73 10.91
CA THR A 140 -14.15 14.77 10.93
C THR A 140 -14.74 14.51 9.55
N ILE A 141 -15.94 13.95 9.52
CA ILE A 141 -16.72 13.76 8.30
C ILE A 141 -18.12 14.36 8.44
N PRO A 142 -18.76 14.70 7.28
CA PRO A 142 -20.16 15.15 7.30
C PRO A 142 -21.10 14.12 7.90
N THR A 143 -22.13 14.58 8.60
CA THR A 143 -23.08 13.73 9.33
C THR A 143 -23.77 12.70 8.43
N GLU A 144 -24.05 13.04 7.18
CA GLU A 144 -24.67 12.13 6.20
C GLU A 144 -23.75 10.96 5.77
N LYS A 145 -22.47 11.00 6.13
CA LYS A 145 -21.47 9.96 5.85
C LYS A 145 -21.22 9.02 7.04
N ILE A 146 -21.80 9.33 8.19
CA ILE A 146 -21.66 8.50 9.39
C ILE A 146 -22.26 7.11 9.14
N GLY A 147 -21.52 6.09 9.56
CA GLY A 147 -21.94 4.70 9.45
C GLY A 147 -21.96 4.11 8.03
N LYS A 148 -21.58 4.89 7.02
CA LYS A 148 -21.48 4.42 5.63
C LYS A 148 -20.24 3.54 5.45
N GLU A 149 -20.30 2.67 4.44
CA GLU A 149 -19.12 1.95 3.98
C GLU A 149 -18.20 2.88 3.21
N GLY A 150 -16.91 2.58 3.25
CA GLY A 150 -15.92 3.39 2.57
C GLY A 150 -14.67 2.62 2.19
N GLU A 151 -13.69 3.39 1.75
CA GLU A 151 -12.33 2.92 1.45
C GLU A 151 -11.35 4.00 1.89
N ILE A 152 -10.25 3.58 2.49
CA ILE A 152 -9.10 4.44 2.76
C ILE A 152 -7.97 4.04 1.82
N ASN A 153 -7.39 5.03 1.15
CA ASN A 153 -6.19 4.88 0.34
C ASN A 153 -5.06 5.64 1.04
N LEU A 154 -3.99 4.94 1.39
CA LEU A 154 -2.86 5.49 2.12
C LEU A 154 -1.87 6.25 1.22
N GLY A 155 -2.09 6.22 -0.11
CA GLY A 155 -1.12 6.77 -1.06
C GLY A 155 0.10 5.89 -1.16
N ASP A 156 1.28 6.46 -0.91
CA ASP A 156 2.54 5.75 -0.95
C ASP A 156 3.02 5.39 0.47
N VAL A 157 3.46 4.13 0.64
CA VAL A 157 3.88 3.56 1.94
C VAL A 157 5.14 2.73 1.74
N HIS A 158 6.12 2.90 2.60
CA HIS A 158 7.37 2.14 2.59
C HIS A 158 7.56 1.35 3.92
N TYR A 159 7.09 0.02 4.04
CA TYR A 159 6.55 -0.75 2.90
C TYR A 159 5.23 -1.43 3.25
N ALA A 160 4.97 -1.73 4.49
CA ALA A 160 3.74 -2.36 4.95
C ALA A 160 3.02 -1.48 5.96
N ALA A 161 1.69 -1.51 5.97
CA ALA A 161 0.91 -0.72 6.91
C ALA A 161 -0.24 -1.54 7.51
N GLU A 162 -0.30 -1.57 8.85
CA GLU A 162 -1.51 -1.99 9.57
C GLU A 162 -2.37 -0.75 9.85
N VAL A 163 -3.65 -0.84 9.59
CA VAL A 163 -4.56 0.30 9.70
C VAL A 163 -5.69 0.03 10.68
N TYR A 164 -5.87 0.99 11.58
CA TYR A 164 -6.94 0.98 12.58
C TYR A 164 -7.74 2.27 12.47
N LEU A 165 -9.07 2.15 12.37
CA LEU A 165 -9.99 3.28 12.37
C LEU A 165 -10.95 3.13 13.56
N ASN A 166 -11.01 4.13 14.43
CA ASN A 166 -11.84 4.11 15.64
C ASN A 166 -11.60 2.84 16.49
N ARG A 167 -10.31 2.40 16.59
CA ARG A 167 -9.84 1.17 17.25
C ARG A 167 -10.25 -0.14 16.55
N HIS A 168 -10.94 -0.09 15.41
CA HIS A 168 -11.22 -1.27 14.58
C HIS A 168 -10.06 -1.53 13.64
N PHE A 169 -9.51 -2.73 13.67
CA PHE A 169 -8.50 -3.16 12.70
C PHE A 169 -9.16 -3.34 11.33
N LEU A 170 -8.74 -2.53 10.35
CA LEU A 170 -9.24 -2.62 8.98
C LEU A 170 -8.51 -3.67 8.16
N GLY A 171 -7.23 -3.91 8.46
CA GLY A 171 -6.40 -4.88 7.75
C GLY A 171 -4.95 -4.40 7.64
N THR A 172 -4.18 -5.18 6.89
CA THR A 172 -2.77 -4.89 6.55
C THR A 172 -2.64 -4.69 5.05
N ALA A 173 -2.09 -3.55 4.65
CA ALA A 173 -1.73 -3.24 3.28
C ALA A 173 -0.24 -3.56 3.07
N LEU A 174 0.07 -4.56 2.23
CA LEU A 174 1.42 -5.07 2.00
C LEU A 174 2.03 -4.61 0.67
N THR A 175 1.19 -4.24 -0.27
CA THR A 175 1.59 -3.86 -1.64
C THR A 175 0.68 -2.78 -2.18
N PRO A 176 1.15 -1.96 -3.14
CA PRO A 176 0.27 -1.03 -3.85
C PRO A 176 -0.86 -1.75 -4.62
N PRO A 177 -2.03 -1.11 -4.75
CA PRO A 177 -2.40 0.13 -4.10
C PRO A 177 -2.72 -0.10 -2.63
N TYR A 178 -2.17 0.73 -1.76
CA TYR A 178 -2.37 0.63 -0.30
C TYR A 178 -3.78 1.09 0.08
N ARG A 179 -4.78 0.26 -0.23
CA ARG A 179 -6.21 0.53 -0.02
C ARG A 179 -6.83 -0.48 0.91
N LEU A 180 -7.68 -0.01 1.81
CA LEU A 180 -8.40 -0.84 2.75
C LEU A 180 -9.87 -0.46 2.79
N LYS A 181 -10.74 -1.46 2.85
CA LYS A 181 -12.20 -1.26 2.95
C LYS A 181 -12.56 -0.85 4.38
N ILE A 182 -13.47 0.10 4.48
CA ILE A 182 -14.07 0.50 5.74
C ILE A 182 -15.47 -0.10 5.80
N PRO A 183 -15.73 -1.07 6.71
CA PRO A 183 -17.04 -1.65 6.89
C PRO A 183 -18.06 -0.60 7.35
N ALA A 184 -19.35 -0.88 7.09
CA ALA A 184 -20.43 -0.05 7.62
C ALA A 184 -20.37 0.06 9.16
N ASN A 185 -20.83 1.20 9.68
CA ASN A 185 -20.89 1.53 11.10
C ASN A 185 -19.54 1.72 11.82
N ILE A 186 -18.44 1.85 11.07
CA ILE A 186 -17.12 2.20 11.64
C ILE A 186 -16.91 3.71 11.66
N LEU A 187 -17.30 4.42 10.59
CA LEU A 187 -17.18 5.88 10.49
C LEU A 187 -18.15 6.59 11.45
N THR A 188 -17.63 7.53 12.21
CA THR A 188 -18.36 8.42 13.13
C THR A 188 -18.11 9.88 12.74
N GLU A 189 -18.73 10.84 13.41
CA GLU A 189 -18.48 12.26 13.16
C GLU A 189 -17.01 12.63 13.39
N ASN A 190 -16.45 12.19 14.52
CA ASN A 190 -15.04 12.37 14.86
C ASN A 190 -14.34 11.01 14.80
N ASN A 191 -13.32 10.90 13.97
CA ASN A 191 -12.63 9.65 13.73
C ASN A 191 -11.18 9.74 14.17
N ASN A 192 -10.67 8.64 14.74
CA ASN A 192 -9.26 8.46 15.04
C ASN A 192 -8.68 7.41 14.08
N LEU A 193 -7.66 7.79 13.33
CA LEU A 193 -6.92 6.93 12.41
C LEU A 193 -5.55 6.64 12.99
N LYS A 194 -5.23 5.35 13.14
CA LYS A 194 -3.91 4.88 13.51
C LYS A 194 -3.36 3.99 12.40
N ILE A 195 -2.15 4.28 11.95
CA ILE A 195 -1.43 3.53 10.93
C ILE A 195 -0.08 3.11 11.52
N VAL A 196 0.20 1.82 11.52
CA VAL A 196 1.51 1.28 11.92
C VAL A 196 2.25 0.91 10.65
N VAL A 197 3.26 1.70 10.30
CA VAL A 197 4.09 1.45 9.12
C VAL A 197 5.31 0.64 9.55
N THR A 198 5.64 -0.39 8.77
CA THR A 198 6.86 -1.20 8.97
C THR A 198 7.69 -1.15 7.70
N ASN A 199 8.96 -0.74 7.83
CA ASN A 199 9.94 -0.81 6.74
C ASN A 199 10.66 -2.16 6.72
N THR A 200 11.71 -2.26 5.92
CA THR A 200 12.52 -3.48 5.82
C THR A 200 13.79 -3.37 6.67
N SER A 201 14.44 -4.50 6.93
CA SER A 201 15.75 -4.53 7.58
C SER A 201 16.88 -3.93 6.72
N ALA A 202 16.61 -3.62 5.45
CA ALA A 202 17.60 -3.02 4.55
C ALA A 202 18.17 -1.70 5.08
N ASN A 203 17.33 -0.85 5.71
CA ASN A 203 17.77 0.41 6.30
C ASN A 203 18.89 0.19 7.32
N TRP A 204 18.73 -0.81 8.20
CA TRP A 204 19.74 -1.15 9.19
C TRP A 204 21.00 -1.72 8.53
N TYR A 205 20.86 -2.73 7.65
CA TYR A 205 22.01 -3.37 7.00
C TYR A 205 22.87 -2.41 6.19
N VAL A 206 22.25 -1.50 5.44
CA VAL A 206 22.95 -0.59 4.51
C VAL A 206 23.62 0.57 5.25
N ASN A 207 23.05 1.01 6.38
CA ASN A 207 23.51 2.20 7.09
C ASN A 207 24.34 1.89 8.35
N THR A 208 24.57 0.61 8.65
CA THR A 208 25.49 0.18 9.71
C THR A 208 26.75 -0.45 9.14
N ASP A 209 27.72 -0.75 10.01
CA ASP A 209 28.95 -1.46 9.65
C ASP A 209 28.77 -2.99 9.58
N TYR A 210 27.54 -3.49 9.51
CA TYR A 210 27.27 -4.92 9.54
C TYR A 210 27.99 -5.68 8.44
N PHE A 211 27.90 -5.22 7.21
CA PHE A 211 28.55 -5.87 6.07
C PHE A 211 30.05 -5.61 5.99
N ASP A 212 30.56 -4.56 6.62
CA ASP A 212 32.00 -4.28 6.69
C ASP A 212 32.76 -5.36 7.48
N LYS A 213 32.05 -6.07 8.35
CA LYS A 213 32.56 -7.18 9.17
C LYS A 213 32.57 -8.53 8.45
N TRP A 214 31.92 -8.62 7.28
CA TRP A 214 31.82 -9.86 6.54
C TRP A 214 32.79 -9.87 5.36
N ASN A 215 33.60 -10.92 5.26
CA ASN A 215 34.39 -11.15 4.06
C ASN A 215 33.49 -11.80 3.00
N ILE A 216 33.04 -11.00 2.03
CA ILE A 216 32.12 -11.44 0.96
C ILE A 216 32.68 -12.64 0.20
N LYS A 217 34.02 -12.80 0.09
CA LYS A 217 34.66 -13.95 -0.53
C LYS A 217 34.43 -15.25 0.25
N GLU A 218 34.12 -15.18 1.51
CA GLU A 218 33.77 -16.34 2.35
C GLU A 218 32.31 -16.75 2.24
N LEU A 219 31.43 -15.82 1.77
CA LEU A 219 30.00 -16.08 1.66
C LEU A 219 29.62 -16.82 0.36
N SER A 220 30.38 -16.68 -0.70
CA SER A 220 30.12 -17.43 -1.94
C SER A 220 31.32 -17.41 -2.91
N PRO A 221 31.70 -18.56 -3.50
CA PRO A 221 32.70 -18.60 -4.56
C PRO A 221 32.23 -17.97 -5.90
N TYR A 222 30.96 -17.60 -5.97
CA TYR A 222 30.33 -17.04 -7.18
C TYR A 222 30.16 -15.52 -7.15
N PHE A 223 30.46 -14.85 -6.02
CA PHE A 223 30.36 -13.39 -5.92
C PHE A 223 31.76 -12.78 -6.03
N GLU A 224 32.13 -12.37 -7.24
CA GLU A 224 33.34 -11.54 -7.48
C GLU A 224 33.05 -10.04 -7.45
N ALA A 225 31.78 -9.64 -7.29
CA ALA A 225 31.38 -8.22 -7.28
C ALA A 225 31.40 -7.66 -5.87
N GLU A 226 31.96 -6.47 -5.73
CA GLU A 226 31.74 -5.62 -4.55
C GLU A 226 30.24 -5.29 -4.48
N LEU A 227 29.57 -5.69 -3.40
CA LEU A 227 28.19 -5.32 -3.16
C LEU A 227 28.17 -3.87 -2.63
N GLU A 228 28.08 -2.93 -3.53
CA GLU A 228 27.77 -1.55 -3.16
C GLU A 228 26.25 -1.42 -2.95
N PHE A 229 25.84 -1.31 -1.70
CA PHE A 229 24.47 -0.92 -1.39
C PHE A 229 24.35 0.60 -1.49
N ALA A 230 23.46 1.07 -2.34
CA ALA A 230 23.16 2.50 -2.43
C ALA A 230 22.37 2.93 -1.19
N LYS A 231 23.05 3.61 -0.26
CA LYS A 231 22.49 4.08 1.01
C LYS A 231 21.31 5.04 0.85
N ASP A 232 21.28 5.77 -0.25
CA ASP A 232 20.24 6.72 -0.65
C ASP A 232 18.96 6.05 -1.22
N MET A 233 19.00 4.73 -1.50
CA MET A 233 17.85 4.00 -2.01
C MET A 233 16.99 3.34 -0.92
N VAL A 234 17.41 3.41 0.34
CA VAL A 234 16.63 2.87 1.46
C VAL A 234 15.82 3.98 2.10
N SER A 235 14.55 3.78 2.22
CA SER A 235 13.58 4.73 2.74
C SER A 235 12.60 4.04 3.69
N GLY A 236 11.78 4.80 4.35
CA GLY A 236 10.74 4.26 5.22
C GLY A 236 9.70 5.33 5.55
N GLY A 237 8.51 4.90 5.90
CA GLY A 237 7.49 5.81 6.36
C GLY A 237 6.23 5.86 5.52
N LEU A 238 5.42 6.86 5.81
CA LEU A 238 4.12 7.13 5.20
C LEU A 238 4.20 8.44 4.41
N TYR A 239 4.05 8.36 3.10
CA TYR A 239 4.20 9.50 2.20
C TYR A 239 2.86 10.12 1.81
N GLY A 240 1.79 9.31 1.84
CA GLY A 240 0.48 9.77 1.41
C GLY A 240 0.37 10.02 -0.10
N PRO A 241 -0.57 10.88 -0.56
CA PRO A 241 -1.64 11.48 0.23
C PRO A 241 -2.65 10.42 0.71
N ILE A 242 -3.20 10.63 1.90
CA ILE A 242 -4.21 9.72 2.46
C ILE A 242 -5.58 10.23 2.07
N THR A 243 -6.34 9.39 1.40
CA THR A 243 -7.67 9.77 0.91
C THR A 243 -8.74 8.82 1.45
N LEU A 244 -9.76 9.40 2.05
CA LEU A 244 -10.99 8.71 2.44
C LEU A 244 -12.02 8.81 1.32
N TYR A 245 -12.62 7.68 0.98
CA TYR A 245 -13.78 7.57 0.09
C TYR A 245 -14.95 6.95 0.83
N THR A 246 -16.17 7.48 0.68
CA THR A 246 -17.39 6.89 1.26
C THR A 246 -18.62 7.14 0.39
N GLU A 247 -19.68 6.37 0.63
CA GLU A 247 -20.98 6.47 -0.08
C GLU A 247 -21.70 7.80 0.13
#